data_112a39a71fd301833425f52153048aef
#
_entry.id   112a39a71fd301833425f52153048aef
#
_cell.length_a   1.000
_cell.length_b   1.000
_cell.length_c   1.000
_cell.angle_alpha   90.00
_cell.angle_beta   90.00
_cell.angle_gamma   90.00
#
_symmetry.space_group_name_H-M   'P 1'
#
loop_
_entity.id
_entity.type
_entity.pdbx_description
1 polymer ?
#
loop_
_entity_poly.entity_id
_entity_poly.type
_entity_poly.pdbx_seq_one_letter_code
_entity_poly.pdbx_strand_id
1 'polypeptide(L)'
;VTHHLVDGAIASLKQFGVLEDQIDIYWVPGAFEIGFTANKLLNSNNYDGIMTLGAVIKGETDHYSMIIQNVTIAIMQMNLKAEVPITFGILTTENIDQALQRSGLKAGNEGSSTAQSLLEMISLNKQIK
;
A
#
# COMPACT_ATOMS: atom_id res chain seq x y z
N VAL A 1 -1.12 10.76 -9.05
CA VAL A 1 -1.46 9.33 -8.95
C VAL A 1 -1.50 8.89 -7.49
N THR A 2 -0.43 9.11 -6.74
CA THR A 2 -0.34 8.62 -5.36
C THR A 2 -1.36 9.29 -4.44
N HIS A 3 -1.62 10.58 -4.60
CA HIS A 3 -2.63 11.27 -3.82
C HIS A 3 -4.03 10.68 -4.02
N HIS A 4 -4.37 10.30 -5.25
CA HIS A 4 -5.65 9.66 -5.54
C HIS A 4 -5.76 8.28 -4.89
N LEU A 5 -4.66 7.55 -4.84
CA LEU A 5 -4.62 6.25 -4.15
C LEU A 5 -4.88 6.42 -2.65
N VAL A 6 -4.20 7.40 -2.04
CA VAL A 6 -4.37 7.70 -0.62
C VAL A 6 -5.80 8.14 -0.33
N ASP A 7 -6.36 9.02 -1.15
CA ASP A 7 -7.75 9.48 -0.97
C ASP A 7 -8.74 8.33 -1.04
N GLY A 8 -8.56 7.42 -2.01
CA GLY A 8 -9.40 6.23 -2.14
C GLY A 8 -9.27 5.30 -0.96
N ALA A 9 -8.05 5.10 -0.47
CA ALA A 9 -7.81 4.27 0.70
C ALA A 9 -8.47 4.83 1.94
N ILE A 10 -8.31 6.13 2.20
CA ILE A 10 -8.91 6.78 3.36
C ILE A 10 -10.43 6.70 3.30
N ALA A 11 -11.02 7.01 2.15
CA ALA A 11 -12.47 6.96 1.98
C ALA A 11 -13.01 5.55 2.26
N SER A 12 -12.32 4.53 1.77
CA SER A 12 -12.71 3.14 1.99
C SER A 12 -12.59 2.74 3.46
N LEU A 13 -11.49 3.11 4.12
CA LEU A 13 -11.31 2.83 5.54
C LEU A 13 -12.43 3.47 6.37
N LYS A 14 -12.76 4.73 6.10
CA LYS A 14 -13.82 5.43 6.81
C LYS A 14 -15.19 4.81 6.56
N GLN A 15 -15.45 4.36 5.35
CA GLN A 15 -16.70 3.69 5.00
C GLN A 15 -16.92 2.44 5.85
N PHE A 16 -15.85 1.73 6.19
CA PHE A 16 -15.91 0.53 7.01
C PHE A 16 -15.67 0.80 8.50
N GLY A 17 -15.76 2.06 8.93
CA GLY A 17 -15.79 2.40 10.34
C GLY A 17 -14.44 2.75 10.97
N VAL A 18 -13.38 2.85 10.20
CA VAL A 18 -12.09 3.27 10.74
C VAL A 18 -12.13 4.78 10.99
N LEU A 19 -11.76 5.21 12.18
CA LEU A 19 -11.75 6.62 12.54
C LEU A 19 -10.49 7.31 12.02
N GLU A 20 -10.59 8.61 11.76
CA GLU A 20 -9.49 9.38 11.21
C GLU A 20 -8.24 9.36 12.09
N ASP A 21 -8.42 9.39 13.41
CA ASP A 21 -7.30 9.35 14.36
C ASP A 21 -6.67 7.95 14.47
N GLN A 22 -7.24 6.95 13.82
CA GLN A 22 -6.67 5.61 13.73
C GLN A 22 -5.81 5.42 12.48
N ILE A 23 -5.73 6.43 11.61
CA ILE A 23 -5.03 6.36 10.34
C ILE A 23 -3.82 7.31 10.38
N ASP A 24 -2.63 6.76 10.28
CA ASP A 24 -1.40 7.53 10.15
C ASP A 24 -0.87 7.39 8.73
N ILE A 25 -0.42 8.51 8.16
CA ILE A 25 0.11 8.54 6.79
C ILE A 25 1.54 9.01 6.82
N TYR A 26 2.41 8.24 6.19
CA TYR A 26 3.84 8.55 6.09
C TYR A 26 4.21 8.64 4.61
N TRP A 27 4.65 9.80 4.19
CA TRP A 27 5.09 10.04 2.81
C TRP A 27 6.58 9.76 2.70
N VAL A 28 6.94 9.02 1.65
CA VAL A 28 8.33 8.67 1.37
C VAL A 28 8.75 9.22 0.00
N PRO A 29 10.05 9.42 -0.24
CA PRO A 29 10.52 10.02 -1.50
C PRO A 29 10.18 9.19 -2.75
N GLY A 30 10.17 7.87 -2.63
CA GLY A 30 9.89 7.01 -3.77
C GLY A 30 9.56 5.59 -3.33
N ALA A 31 9.21 4.74 -4.28
CA ALA A 31 8.85 3.35 -3.99
C ALA A 31 9.97 2.57 -3.30
N PHE A 32 11.23 2.89 -3.64
CA PHE A 32 12.38 2.20 -3.06
C PHE A 32 12.44 2.37 -1.54
N GLU A 33 11.96 3.49 -1.00
CA GLU A 33 12.01 3.82 0.42
C GLU A 33 10.84 3.24 1.22
N ILE A 34 9.86 2.63 0.55
CA ILE A 34 8.69 2.04 1.21
C ILE A 34 9.10 0.90 2.15
N GLY A 35 10.02 0.05 1.71
CA GLY A 35 10.46 -1.09 2.52
C GLY A 35 11.03 -0.69 3.87
N PHE A 36 11.93 0.28 3.88
CA PHE A 36 12.52 0.76 5.14
C PHE A 36 11.44 1.30 6.08
N THR A 37 10.56 2.16 5.55
CA THR A 37 9.54 2.81 6.36
C THR A 37 8.52 1.81 6.89
N ALA A 38 8.04 0.91 6.04
CA ALA A 38 7.10 -0.12 6.45
C ALA A 38 7.68 -1.03 7.52
N ASN A 39 8.93 -1.43 7.37
CA ASN A 39 9.61 -2.27 8.35
C ASN A 39 9.77 -1.55 9.71
N LYS A 40 10.08 -0.28 9.67
CA LYS A 40 10.19 0.53 10.88
C LYS A 40 8.85 0.64 11.61
N LEU A 41 7.77 0.89 10.86
CA LEU A 41 6.43 0.97 11.43
C LEU A 41 5.97 -0.38 11.98
N LEU A 42 6.29 -1.46 11.28
CA LEU A 42 5.98 -2.82 11.73
C LEU A 42 6.62 -3.09 13.09
N ASN A 43 7.89 -2.73 13.24
CA ASN A 43 8.64 -2.98 14.48
C ASN A 43 8.23 -2.06 15.64
N SER A 44 7.45 -1.02 15.37
CA SER A 44 6.95 -0.14 16.43
C SER A 44 5.85 -0.79 17.26
N ASN A 45 5.17 -1.80 16.73
CA ASN A 45 4.05 -2.50 17.36
C ASN A 45 2.85 -1.59 17.68
N ASN A 46 2.72 -0.48 16.93
CA ASN A 46 1.66 0.50 17.17
C ASN A 46 0.46 0.34 16.23
N TYR A 47 0.52 -0.60 15.29
CA TYR A 47 -0.50 -0.72 14.24
C TYR A 47 -1.05 -2.13 14.13
N ASP A 48 -2.32 -2.24 13.75
CA ASP A 48 -2.97 -3.51 13.44
C ASP A 48 -2.67 -3.99 12.02
N GLY A 49 -2.20 -3.09 11.17
CA GLY A 49 -1.83 -3.40 9.80
C GLY A 49 -1.16 -2.22 9.13
N ILE A 50 -0.49 -2.49 8.02
CA ILE A 50 0.24 -1.49 7.25
C ILE A 50 -0.18 -1.59 5.79
N MET A 51 -0.47 -0.45 5.18
CA MET A 51 -0.82 -0.37 3.77
C MET A 51 0.29 0.38 3.03
N THR A 52 0.81 -0.21 1.97
CA THR A 52 1.76 0.47 1.09
C THR A 52 1.03 0.95 -0.15
N LEU A 53 1.27 2.19 -0.54
CA LEU A 53 0.65 2.81 -1.70
C LEU A 53 1.69 3.53 -2.52
N GLY A 54 1.61 3.41 -3.82
CA GLY A 54 2.54 4.08 -4.71
C GLY A 54 2.34 3.69 -6.16
N ALA A 55 3.22 4.18 -7.02
CA ALA A 55 3.20 3.83 -8.44
C ALA A 55 4.63 3.79 -8.97
N VAL A 56 4.91 2.77 -9.75
CA VAL A 56 6.16 2.67 -10.51
C VAL A 56 5.77 2.57 -11.98
N ILE A 57 6.18 3.58 -12.75
CA ILE A 57 5.76 3.74 -14.14
C ILE A 57 6.97 3.48 -15.03
N LYS A 58 6.85 2.51 -15.91
CA LYS A 58 7.95 2.03 -16.75
C LYS A 58 8.60 3.13 -17.59
N GLY A 59 7.80 4.04 -18.12
CA GLY A 59 8.30 5.10 -18.99
C GLY A 59 9.05 6.22 -18.29
N GLU A 60 9.08 6.25 -16.96
CA GLU A 60 9.66 7.35 -16.19
C GLU A 60 11.00 7.00 -15.54
N THR A 61 11.41 5.73 -15.57
CA THR A 61 12.68 5.34 -14.96
C THR A 61 13.30 4.17 -15.71
N ASP A 62 14.63 4.19 -15.83
CA ASP A 62 15.41 3.08 -16.37
C ASP A 62 15.53 1.92 -15.37
N HIS A 63 15.15 2.17 -14.12
CA HIS A 63 15.29 1.19 -13.04
C HIS A 63 13.96 0.51 -12.67
N TYR A 64 12.96 0.60 -13.55
CA TYR A 64 11.62 0.08 -13.31
C TYR A 64 11.61 -1.36 -12.79
N SER A 65 12.23 -2.28 -13.54
CA SER A 65 12.22 -3.70 -13.17
C SER A 65 12.94 -3.96 -11.85
N MET A 66 14.05 -3.26 -11.62
CA MET A 66 14.83 -3.39 -10.39
C MET A 66 14.02 -2.94 -9.18
N ILE A 67 13.37 -1.79 -9.28
CA ILE A 67 12.59 -1.23 -8.18
C ILE A 67 11.41 -2.15 -7.85
N ILE A 68 10.66 -2.57 -8.86
CA ILE A 68 9.48 -3.43 -8.65
C ILE A 68 9.88 -4.74 -7.98
N GLN A 69 10.89 -5.42 -8.49
CA GLN A 69 11.31 -6.70 -7.96
C GLN A 69 11.74 -6.58 -6.50
N ASN A 70 12.56 -5.59 -6.18
CA ASN A 70 13.10 -5.45 -4.84
C ASN A 70 12.06 -4.99 -3.83
N VAL A 71 11.18 -4.07 -4.20
CA VAL A 71 10.11 -3.61 -3.31
C VAL A 71 9.13 -4.73 -3.04
N THR A 72 8.76 -5.49 -4.07
CA THR A 72 7.83 -6.62 -3.94
C THR A 72 8.43 -7.70 -3.02
N ILE A 73 9.69 -8.05 -3.22
CA ILE A 73 10.37 -9.05 -2.41
C ILE A 73 10.44 -8.58 -0.94
N ALA A 74 10.81 -7.32 -0.72
CA ALA A 74 10.92 -6.78 0.63
C ALA A 74 9.58 -6.86 1.38
N ILE A 75 8.49 -6.47 0.74
CA ILE A 75 7.17 -6.49 1.36
C ILE A 75 6.71 -7.92 1.62
N MET A 76 6.96 -8.84 0.67
CA MET A 76 6.61 -10.24 0.86
C MET A 76 7.38 -10.85 2.03
N GLN A 77 8.67 -10.58 2.13
CA GLN A 77 9.48 -11.10 3.24
C GLN A 77 9.03 -10.54 4.58
N MET A 78 8.65 -9.26 4.63
CA MET A 78 8.10 -8.68 5.84
C MET A 78 6.81 -9.38 6.27
N ASN A 79 5.91 -9.66 5.31
CA ASN A 79 4.66 -10.36 5.60
C ASN A 79 4.88 -11.75 6.20
N LEU A 80 5.89 -12.47 5.72
CA LEU A 80 6.16 -13.83 6.22
C LEU A 80 6.61 -13.85 7.68
N LYS A 81 7.13 -12.76 8.18
CA LYS A 81 7.66 -12.65 9.55
C LYS A 81 6.81 -11.75 10.44
N ALA A 82 5.85 -11.03 9.87
CA ALA A 82 5.09 -10.02 10.58
C ALA A 82 3.99 -10.62 11.45
N GLU A 83 3.67 -9.93 12.53
CA GLU A 83 2.52 -10.27 13.37
C GLU A 83 1.24 -9.57 12.91
N VAL A 84 1.35 -8.59 12.01
CA VAL A 84 0.23 -7.87 11.42
C VAL A 84 0.39 -7.83 9.90
N PRO A 85 -0.72 -7.77 9.16
CA PRO A 85 -0.65 -7.80 7.69
C PRO A 85 -0.11 -6.51 7.10
N ILE A 86 0.60 -6.64 5.98
CA ILE A 86 1.09 -5.53 5.17
C ILE A 86 0.54 -5.74 3.76
N THR A 87 -0.26 -4.79 3.27
CA THR A 87 -0.83 -4.92 1.93
C THR A 87 0.01 -4.18 0.88
N PHE A 88 -0.03 -4.68 -0.34
CA PHE A 88 0.75 -4.19 -1.45
C PHE A 88 -0.18 -3.44 -2.42
N GLY A 89 -0.16 -2.11 -2.33
CA GLY A 89 -0.96 -1.24 -3.18
C GLY A 89 -0.10 -0.39 -4.11
N ILE A 90 1.00 -0.96 -4.59
CA ILE A 90 1.92 -0.25 -5.48
C ILE A 90 1.57 -0.61 -6.92
N LEU A 91 1.10 0.39 -7.68
CA LEU A 91 0.78 0.23 -9.09
C LEU A 91 2.05 0.06 -9.91
N THR A 92 2.00 -0.87 -10.85
CA THR A 92 3.07 -1.07 -11.83
C THR A 92 2.43 -0.94 -13.21
N THR A 93 2.75 0.13 -13.91
CA THR A 93 2.11 0.45 -15.18
C THR A 93 3.12 0.81 -16.25
N GLU A 94 2.69 0.68 -17.52
CA GLU A 94 3.53 1.02 -18.67
C GLU A 94 3.67 2.53 -18.84
N ASN A 95 2.64 3.31 -18.44
CA ASN A 95 2.60 4.75 -18.65
C ASN A 95 1.72 5.44 -17.60
N ILE A 96 1.79 6.78 -17.59
CA ILE A 96 1.04 7.61 -16.65
C ILE A 96 -0.47 7.44 -16.81
N ASP A 97 -0.95 7.31 -18.03
CA ASP A 97 -2.38 7.18 -18.31
C ASP A 97 -2.97 5.96 -17.60
N GLN A 98 -2.30 4.82 -17.68
CA GLN A 98 -2.72 3.61 -16.96
C GLN A 98 -2.73 3.83 -15.45
N ALA A 99 -1.73 4.53 -14.93
CA ALA A 99 -1.65 4.82 -13.50
C ALA A 99 -2.81 5.70 -13.06
N LEU A 100 -3.17 6.72 -13.84
CA LEU A 100 -4.29 7.58 -13.54
C LEU A 100 -5.61 6.81 -13.55
N GLN A 101 -5.81 5.93 -14.51
CA GLN A 101 -7.03 5.13 -14.59
C GLN A 101 -7.20 4.21 -13.39
N ARG A 102 -6.13 3.61 -12.91
CA ARG A 102 -6.16 2.69 -11.77
C ARG A 102 -6.17 3.39 -10.42
N SER A 103 -5.96 4.70 -10.40
CA SER A 103 -6.01 5.49 -9.19
C SER A 103 -7.30 6.31 -9.04
N GLY A 104 -8.36 5.96 -9.79
CA GLY A 104 -9.68 6.52 -9.55
C GLY A 104 -10.42 7.07 -10.77
N LEU A 105 -9.87 6.94 -12.00
CA LEU A 105 -10.58 7.43 -13.17
C LEU A 105 -11.58 6.40 -13.70
N LYS A 106 -11.14 5.42 -14.50
CA LYS A 106 -12.04 4.46 -15.12
C LYS A 106 -11.94 3.05 -14.56
N ALA A 107 -10.76 2.61 -14.22
CA ALA A 107 -10.52 1.24 -13.76
C ALA A 107 -10.62 1.09 -12.23
N GLY A 108 -11.27 2.04 -11.56
CA GLY A 108 -11.43 2.03 -10.12
C GLY A 108 -10.21 2.60 -9.39
N ASN A 109 -10.12 2.33 -8.10
CA ASN A 109 -9.05 2.88 -7.27
C ASN A 109 -8.37 1.73 -6.51
N GLU A 110 -7.10 1.47 -6.82
CA GLU A 110 -6.32 0.44 -6.16
C GLU A 110 -6.09 0.73 -4.68
N GLY A 111 -6.06 2.01 -4.29
CA GLY A 111 -5.98 2.38 -2.88
C GLY A 111 -7.20 1.91 -2.12
N SER A 112 -8.38 2.08 -2.69
CA SER A 112 -9.62 1.60 -2.11
C SER A 112 -9.63 0.08 -1.98
N SER A 113 -9.23 -0.63 -3.05
CA SER A 113 -9.17 -2.10 -3.04
C SER A 113 -8.18 -2.62 -2.00
N THR A 114 -7.03 -1.99 -1.90
CA THR A 114 -5.98 -2.37 -0.94
C THR A 114 -6.45 -2.14 0.49
N ALA A 115 -7.21 -1.06 0.73
CA ALA A 115 -7.78 -0.79 2.05
C ALA A 115 -8.75 -1.89 2.47
N GLN A 116 -9.62 -2.33 1.57
CA GLN A 116 -10.54 -3.42 1.85
C GLN A 116 -9.78 -4.72 2.16
N SER A 117 -8.77 -5.04 1.37
CA SER A 117 -7.93 -6.21 1.60
C SER A 117 -7.25 -6.15 2.97
N LEU A 118 -6.75 -4.97 3.34
CA LEU A 118 -6.11 -4.80 4.64
C LEU A 118 -7.09 -5.07 5.79
N LEU A 119 -8.30 -4.52 5.72
CA LEU A 119 -9.31 -4.74 6.76
C LEU A 119 -9.70 -6.20 6.86
N GLU A 120 -9.85 -6.89 5.73
CA GLU A 120 -10.11 -8.32 5.73
C GLU A 120 -8.98 -9.10 6.39
N MET A 121 -7.73 -8.75 6.09
CA MET A 121 -6.56 -9.43 6.67
C MET A 121 -6.39 -9.12 8.16
N ILE A 122 -6.70 -7.91 8.60
CA ILE A 122 -6.70 -7.58 10.03
C ILE A 122 -7.73 -8.44 10.76
N SER A 123 -8.93 -8.55 10.22
CA SER A 123 -9.99 -9.36 10.80
C SER A 123 -9.59 -10.83 10.86
N LEU A 124 -9.06 -11.36 9.76
CA LEU A 124 -8.62 -12.76 9.72
C LEU A 124 -7.49 -13.00 10.73
N ASN A 125 -6.53 -12.10 10.81
CA ASN A 125 -5.40 -12.23 11.73
C ASN A 125 -5.86 -12.34 13.18
N LYS A 126 -6.89 -11.57 13.56
CA LYS A 126 -7.45 -11.63 14.91
C LYS A 126 -8.19 -12.94 15.20
N GLN A 127 -8.65 -13.65 14.17
CA GLN A 127 -9.33 -14.94 14.31
C GLN A 127 -8.34 -16.09 14.43
N ILE A 128 -7.14 -15.95 13.93
CA ILE A 128 -6.11 -17.00 14.02
C ILE A 128 -5.47 -16.96 15.41
N LYS A 129 -5.45 -18.13 16.02
CA LYS A 129 -4.92 -18.25 17.38
C LYS A 129 -3.51 -18.83 17.41
#